data_51dd2add03fbc00495c2284715d1c541
#
_entry.id   51dd2add03fbc00495c2284715d1c541
#
_cell.length_a   1.000
_cell.length_b   1.000
_cell.length_c   1.000
_cell.angle_alpha   90.00
_cell.angle_beta   90.00
_cell.angle_gamma   90.00
#
_symmetry.space_group_name_H-M   'P 1'
#
loop_
_entity.id
_entity.type
_entity.pdbx_description
1 polymer ?
#
loop_
_entity_poly.entity_id
_entity_poly.type
_entity_poly.pdbx_seq_one_letter_code
_entity_poly.pdbx_strand_id
1 'polypeptide(L)'
;MHTHSNNSPTLACATDILSEIVRRHGTPTYAFDVRRLRSQVETLRAHLPDEVGILYSLKANASLGICDVFQDCGIGADVASAGEMATAIEAGFSSDSIFVA
;
A
#
# COMPACT_ATOMS: atom_id res chain seq x y z
N MET A 1 -2.46 -12.95 -7.90
CA MET A 1 -1.98 -13.20 -6.64
C MET A 1 -3.04 -13.10 -5.65
N HIS A 2 -3.10 -13.84 -4.65
CA HIS A 2 -4.23 -13.89 -3.86
C HIS A 2 -3.96 -13.87 -2.50
N THR A 3 -4.66 -13.57 -1.61
CA THR A 3 -4.38 -13.42 -0.51
C THR A 3 -4.58 -14.14 0.48
N HIS A 4 -4.91 -14.66 0.93
CA HIS A 4 -5.15 -15.12 2.02
C HIS A 4 -4.79 -16.30 2.14
N SER A 5 -4.03 -16.58 2.68
CA SER A 5 -3.50 -17.67 2.95
C SER A 5 -3.80 -18.75 2.11
N ASN A 6 -4.84 -19.20 2.08
CA ASN A 6 -5.13 -20.30 1.32
C ASN A 6 -5.29 -19.99 -0.05
N ASN A 7 -5.35 -18.76 -0.39
CA ASN A 7 -5.59 -18.39 -1.73
C ASN A 7 -4.34 -17.88 -2.35
N SER A 8 -3.23 -18.12 -1.76
CA SER A 8 -1.97 -17.74 -2.35
C SER A 8 -1.78 -18.49 -3.65
N PRO A 9 -1.15 -17.88 -4.64
CA PRO A 9 -0.84 -18.58 -5.88
C PRO A 9 0.13 -19.71 -5.57
N THR A 10 0.16 -20.69 -6.43
CA THR A 10 1.15 -21.75 -6.28
C THR A 10 2.52 -21.14 -6.46
N LEU A 11 3.54 -21.82 -5.98
CA LEU A 11 4.90 -21.34 -6.13
C LEU A 11 5.27 -21.13 -7.59
N ALA A 12 4.80 -21.99 -8.48
CA ALA A 12 5.08 -21.85 -9.92
C ALA A 12 4.46 -20.57 -10.47
N CYS A 13 3.22 -20.27 -10.08
CA CYS A 13 2.57 -19.04 -10.51
C CYS A 13 3.28 -17.82 -9.97
N ALA A 14 3.69 -17.84 -8.73
CA ALA A 14 4.42 -16.73 -8.14
C ALA A 14 5.76 -16.51 -8.83
N THR A 15 6.43 -17.60 -9.19
CA THR A 15 7.70 -17.53 -9.90
C THR A 15 7.50 -16.93 -11.30
N ASP A 16 6.44 -17.30 -11.99
CA ASP A 16 6.15 -16.76 -13.32
C ASP A 16 5.85 -15.26 -13.25
N ILE A 17 5.10 -14.83 -12.26
CA ILE A 17 4.79 -13.41 -12.06
C ILE A 17 6.07 -12.63 -11.78
N LEU A 18 6.92 -13.14 -10.90
CA LEU A 18 8.17 -12.47 -10.57
C LEU A 18 9.10 -12.39 -11.78
N SER A 19 9.17 -13.45 -12.56
CA SER A 19 9.97 -13.46 -13.79
C SER A 19 9.49 -12.41 -14.77
N GLU A 20 8.18 -12.27 -14.91
CA GLU A 20 7.59 -11.28 -15.79
C GLU A 20 7.92 -9.86 -15.33
N ILE A 21 7.85 -9.61 -14.02
CA ILE A 21 8.18 -8.31 -13.46
C ILE A 21 9.64 -7.96 -13.74
N VAL A 22 10.55 -8.90 -13.51
CA VAL A 22 11.97 -8.68 -13.75
C VAL A 22 12.22 -8.40 -15.23
N ARG A 23 11.54 -9.15 -16.11
CA ARG A 23 11.72 -8.98 -17.55
C ARG A 23 11.27 -7.60 -18.02
N ARG A 24 10.20 -7.06 -17.40
CA ARG A 24 9.66 -5.77 -17.81
C ARG A 24 10.39 -4.59 -17.20
N HIS A 25 10.83 -4.73 -15.97
CA HIS A 25 11.34 -3.60 -15.20
C HIS A 25 12.81 -3.72 -14.82
N GLY A 26 13.43 -4.86 -15.05
CA GLY A 26 14.82 -5.07 -14.67
C GLY A 26 15.01 -5.34 -13.20
N THR A 27 16.25 -5.34 -12.76
CA THR A 27 16.62 -5.52 -11.36
C THR A 27 17.63 -4.46 -10.98
N PRO A 28 17.66 -4.02 -9.72
CA PRO A 28 16.76 -4.42 -8.64
C PRO A 28 15.38 -3.79 -8.80
N THR A 29 14.35 -4.52 -8.36
CA THR A 29 12.97 -4.05 -8.43
C THR A 29 12.23 -4.51 -7.18
N TYR A 30 11.43 -3.62 -6.59
CA TYR A 30 10.56 -3.99 -5.49
C TYR A 30 9.16 -4.19 -6.03
N ALA A 31 8.54 -5.32 -5.70
CA ALA A 31 7.19 -5.64 -6.14
C ALA A 31 6.26 -5.73 -4.92
N PHE A 32 5.07 -5.15 -5.04
CA PHE A 32 4.08 -5.18 -3.97
C PHE A 32 2.80 -5.81 -4.47
N ASP A 33 2.20 -6.64 -3.64
CA ASP A 33 0.94 -7.27 -3.95
C ASP A 33 -0.20 -6.42 -3.38
N VAL A 34 -0.94 -5.78 -4.26
CA VAL A 34 -2.03 -4.87 -3.88
C VAL A 34 -3.07 -5.57 -3.02
N ARG A 35 -3.41 -6.81 -3.35
CA ARG A 35 -4.41 -7.54 -2.56
C ARG A 35 -3.93 -7.78 -1.14
N ARG A 36 -2.64 -8.04 -0.98
CA ARG A 36 -2.08 -8.23 0.34
C ARG A 36 -2.09 -6.95 1.14
N LEU A 37 -1.80 -5.82 0.51
CA LEU A 37 -1.86 -4.52 1.18
C LEU A 37 -3.27 -4.22 1.65
N ARG A 38 -4.27 -4.44 0.81
CA ARG A 38 -5.67 -4.23 1.17
C ARG A 38 -6.10 -5.15 2.30
N SER A 39 -5.70 -6.41 2.22
CA SER A 39 -6.04 -7.39 3.25
C SER A 39 -5.46 -7.01 4.61
N GLN A 40 -4.26 -6.44 4.63
CA GLN A 40 -3.64 -6.00 5.88
C GLN A 40 -4.43 -4.85 6.51
N VAL A 41 -4.92 -3.92 5.71
CA VAL A 41 -5.75 -2.82 6.22
C VAL A 41 -7.05 -3.38 6.80
N GLU A 42 -7.68 -4.30 6.10
CA GLU A 42 -8.93 -4.91 6.57
C GLU A 42 -8.74 -5.67 7.87
N THR A 43 -7.64 -6.40 7.99
CA THR A 43 -7.31 -7.12 9.21
C THR A 43 -7.14 -6.14 10.38
N LEU A 44 -6.45 -5.04 10.17
CA LEU A 44 -6.29 -4.04 11.19
C LEU A 44 -7.63 -3.45 11.61
N ARG A 45 -8.46 -3.10 10.65
CA ARG A 45 -9.77 -2.54 10.95
C ARG A 45 -10.64 -3.50 11.74
N ALA A 46 -10.56 -4.79 11.45
CA ALA A 46 -11.35 -5.78 12.14
C ALA A 46 -10.97 -5.91 13.62
N HIS A 47 -9.74 -5.53 13.95
CA HIS A 47 -9.23 -5.66 15.32
C HIS A 47 -9.20 -4.37 16.10
N LEU A 48 -9.57 -3.24 15.48
CA LEU A 48 -9.56 -1.95 16.13
C LEU A 48 -10.99 -1.44 16.34
N PRO A 49 -11.23 -0.68 17.42
CA PRO A 49 -12.53 -0.02 17.58
C PRO A 49 -12.77 0.97 16.44
N ASP A 50 -14.04 1.24 16.12
CA ASP A 50 -14.39 2.15 15.03
C ASP A 50 -13.86 3.56 15.24
N GLU A 51 -13.64 3.94 16.50
CA GLU A 51 -13.14 5.28 16.81
C GLU A 51 -11.66 5.46 16.52
N VAL A 52 -10.95 4.37 16.27
CA VAL A 52 -9.50 4.44 16.03
C VAL A 52 -9.25 4.59 14.54
N GLY A 53 -8.58 5.67 14.16
CA GLY A 53 -8.20 5.89 12.77
C GLY A 53 -6.89 5.20 12.45
N ILE A 54 -6.70 4.93 11.17
CA ILE A 54 -5.47 4.31 10.67
C ILE A 54 -4.81 5.30 9.72
N LEU A 55 -3.50 5.51 9.89
CA LEU A 55 -2.73 6.36 8.99
C LEU A 55 -1.61 5.53 8.37
N TYR A 56 -1.35 5.77 7.10
CA TYR A 56 -0.18 5.19 6.45
C TYR A 56 0.96 6.20 6.51
N SER A 57 2.11 5.79 7.01
CA SER A 57 3.29 6.66 7.08
C SER A 57 4.06 6.59 5.77
N LEU A 58 4.13 7.71 5.05
CA LEU A 58 4.79 7.76 3.77
C LEU A 58 6.31 7.56 3.85
N LYS A 59 6.89 7.75 5.03
CA LYS A 59 8.32 7.48 5.16
C LYS A 59 8.65 6.02 4.91
N ALA A 60 7.70 5.11 5.07
CA ALA A 60 7.93 3.69 4.81
C ALA A 60 8.09 3.44 3.30
N ASN A 61 7.26 4.06 2.49
CA ASN A 61 7.37 4.02 1.04
C ASN A 61 6.44 5.09 0.47
N ALA A 62 7.02 6.09 -0.17
CA ALA A 62 6.26 7.21 -0.71
C ALA A 62 5.93 7.05 -2.19
N SER A 63 6.00 5.84 -2.73
CA SER A 63 5.65 5.64 -4.14
C SER A 63 4.16 5.93 -4.34
N LEU A 64 3.85 6.57 -5.46
CA LEU A 64 2.49 7.00 -5.75
C LEU A 64 1.53 5.82 -5.83
N GLY A 65 1.98 4.71 -6.40
CA GLY A 65 1.14 3.52 -6.53
C GLY A 65 0.72 2.93 -5.19
N ILE A 66 1.65 2.87 -4.24
CA ILE A 66 1.34 2.36 -2.89
C ILE A 66 0.42 3.32 -2.15
N CYS A 67 0.71 4.61 -2.24
CA CYS A 67 -0.12 5.63 -1.61
C CYS A 67 -1.55 5.59 -2.17
N ASP A 68 -1.69 5.37 -3.48
CA ASP A 68 -3.01 5.26 -4.11
C ASP A 68 -3.79 4.07 -3.55
N VAL A 69 -3.15 2.93 -3.34
CA VAL A 69 -3.81 1.76 -2.75
C VAL A 69 -4.34 2.09 -1.35
N PHE A 70 -3.52 2.71 -0.51
CA PHE A 70 -3.93 3.02 0.84
C PHE A 70 -5.00 4.12 0.89
N GLN A 71 -4.91 5.10 0.00
CA GLN A 71 -5.93 6.12 -0.13
C GLN A 71 -7.27 5.48 -0.51
N ASP A 72 -7.25 4.54 -1.44
CA ASP A 72 -8.45 3.85 -1.88
C ASP A 72 -9.03 2.97 -0.75
N CYS A 73 -8.22 2.52 0.17
CA CYS A 73 -8.69 1.80 1.35
C CYS A 73 -9.37 2.71 2.37
N GLY A 74 -9.32 4.02 2.18
CA GLY A 74 -9.99 4.95 3.08
C GLY A 74 -9.23 5.27 4.35
N ILE A 75 -7.93 5.02 4.41
CA ILE A 75 -7.13 5.40 5.56
C ILE A 75 -6.46 6.75 5.28
N GLY A 76 -5.92 7.38 6.30
CA GLY A 76 -5.24 8.66 6.15
C GLY A 76 -3.76 8.51 5.89
N ALA A 77 -3.06 9.63 5.80
CA ALA A 77 -1.64 9.68 5.53
C ALA A 77 -0.92 10.45 6.63
N ASP A 78 0.27 9.95 7.00
CA ASP A 78 1.16 10.62 7.92
C ASP A 78 2.38 11.03 7.12
N VAL A 79 2.61 12.33 7.00
CA VAL A 79 3.69 12.90 6.18
C VAL A 79 4.66 13.69 7.06
N ALA A 80 5.93 13.64 6.70
CA ALA A 80 6.98 14.31 7.47
C ALA A 80 7.77 15.32 6.64
N SER A 81 7.42 15.52 5.37
CA SER A 81 8.15 16.44 4.51
C SER A 81 7.21 17.05 3.46
N ALA A 82 7.64 18.12 2.84
CA ALA A 82 6.89 18.75 1.76
C ALA A 82 6.74 17.80 0.57
N GLY A 83 7.78 17.01 0.30
CA GLY A 83 7.72 16.04 -0.79
C GLY A 83 6.69 14.95 -0.53
N GLU A 84 6.64 14.45 0.71
CA GLU A 84 5.63 13.46 1.10
C GLU A 84 4.23 14.06 1.04
N MET A 85 4.07 15.32 1.46
CA MET A 85 2.80 16.00 1.36
C MET A 85 2.33 16.06 -0.10
N ALA A 86 3.22 16.44 -1.01
CA ALA A 86 2.89 16.51 -2.42
C ALA A 86 2.46 15.16 -2.97
N THR A 87 3.17 14.11 -2.60
CA THR A 87 2.83 12.74 -3.00
C THR A 87 1.45 12.34 -2.45
N ALA A 88 1.17 12.65 -1.20
CA ALA A 88 -0.12 12.32 -0.61
C ALA A 88 -1.28 13.02 -1.33
N ILE A 89 -1.10 14.28 -1.68
CA ILE A 89 -2.11 15.03 -2.43
C ILE A 89 -2.29 14.42 -3.82
N GLU A 90 -1.22 14.12 -4.49
CA GLU A 90 -1.26 13.52 -5.82
C GLU A 90 -1.95 12.16 -5.79
N ALA A 91 -1.75 11.37 -4.75
CA ALA A 91 -2.37 10.07 -4.61
C ALA A 91 -3.87 10.14 -4.30
N GLY A 92 -4.36 11.31 -3.95
CA GLY A 92 -5.78 11.49 -3.72
C GLY A 92 -6.22 11.57 -2.26
N PHE A 93 -5.28 11.60 -1.31
CA PHE A 93 -5.66 11.80 0.09
C PHE A 93 -6.28 13.19 0.25
N SER A 94 -7.41 13.28 0.93
CA SER A 94 -8.01 14.57 1.19
C SER A 94 -7.22 15.32 2.25
N SER A 95 -7.29 16.64 2.25
CA SER A 95 -6.57 17.44 3.22
C SER A 95 -6.94 17.09 4.66
N ASP A 96 -8.18 16.66 4.86
CA ASP A 96 -8.65 16.28 6.20
C ASP A 96 -8.03 14.97 6.68
N SER A 97 -7.49 14.18 5.80
CA SER A 97 -6.91 12.89 6.15
C SER A 97 -5.38 12.88 6.06
N ILE A 98 -4.76 14.05 5.88
CA ILE A 98 -3.30 14.15 5.87
C ILE A 98 -2.86 14.80 7.17
N PHE A 99 -1.96 14.13 7.88
CA PHE A 99 -1.44 14.60 9.16
C PHE A 99 0.06 14.81 9.04
N VAL A 100 0.54 15.93 9.56
CA VAL A 100 1.96 16.29 9.49
C VAL A 100 2.63 15.92 10.80
N ALA A 101 3.65 15.12 10.72
CA ALA A 101 4.41 14.70 11.89
C ALA A 101 5.42 15.75 12.33
#